data_f2a55f2ef91eefa5d52019507ec356b2
#
_entry.id   f2a55f2ef91eefa5d52019507ec356b2
#
_cell.length_a   1.000
_cell.length_b   1.000
_cell.length_c   1.000
_cell.angle_alpha   90.00
_cell.angle_beta   90.00
_cell.angle_gamma   90.00
#
_symmetry.space_group_name_H-M   'P 1'
#
loop_
_entity.id
_entity.type
_entity.pdbx_description
1 polymer ?
#
loop_
_entity_poly.entity_id
_entity_poly.type
_entity_poly.pdbx_seq_one_letter_code
_entity_poly.pdbx_strand_id
1 'polypeptide(L)'
;MGFFDRFTGGGGPDAQAAKAAAAKRQEEILFAVQTGRVAVGTRQRLENTRSGALPWIATLTPAELLITRSHGIKPIASVSATCWMHYGWSWTEGHAQGWQTALHRLRQEARAAGANAVLDVKMRTVALDVEASMDFTLVGTAVRVEGLPASQEPVVATVPALEFVKLLDADVVPTGIAVGAHFEWFADWRGATNQLWMGNVESVQLSKLWERVRRRAHADLRTHARDQGNGVLAHINFSQMFEREREDRQPKQYLGRHIVIATTVDARRGARVLPKITMAVDMHAGRTPLTGTTRHHQSYASNDEEGAI
;
A
#
# COMPACT_ATOMS: atom_id res chain seq x y z
N MET A 1 7.93 50.00 20.20
CA MET A 1 9.26 49.40 20.38
C MET A 1 9.05 47.94 20.73
N GLY A 2 9.42 47.12 19.83
CA GLY A 2 8.84 45.80 19.53
C GLY A 2 9.21 44.66 20.44
N PHE A 3 8.19 43.87 20.71
CA PHE A 3 8.24 42.58 21.39
C PHE A 3 8.76 41.44 20.48
N PHE A 4 8.99 41.72 19.19
CA PHE A 4 9.41 40.74 18.17
C PHE A 4 10.94 40.61 17.98
N ASP A 5 11.75 41.46 18.59
CA ASP A 5 13.21 41.42 18.40
C ASP A 5 13.96 40.42 19.30
N ARG A 6 13.25 39.65 20.11
CA ARG A 6 13.87 38.64 21.03
C ARG A 6 13.98 37.24 20.49
N PHE A 7 13.45 36.98 19.31
CA PHE A 7 13.45 35.60 18.72
C PHE A 7 14.50 35.40 17.59
N THR A 8 15.26 36.42 17.22
CA THR A 8 16.25 36.29 16.14
C THR A 8 17.72 36.34 16.59
N GLY A 9 17.98 36.16 17.88
CA GLY A 9 19.32 36.26 18.44
C GLY A 9 19.79 34.95 19.10
N GLY A 10 20.74 34.27 18.48
CA GLY A 10 21.59 33.33 19.18
C GLY A 10 21.66 31.94 18.60
N GLY A 11 22.16 31.78 17.40
CA GLY A 11 22.74 30.50 16.96
C GLY A 11 24.00 30.20 17.73
N GLY A 12 23.87 29.68 18.96
CA GLY A 12 25.03 29.20 19.73
C GLY A 12 25.75 28.08 18.97
N PRO A 13 26.99 27.74 19.36
CA PRO A 13 27.79 26.66 18.68
C PRO A 13 27.02 25.37 18.55
N ASP A 14 26.13 25.05 19.47
CA ASP A 14 25.25 23.85 19.41
C ASP A 14 24.21 23.92 18.28
N ALA A 15 23.65 25.10 18.01
CA ALA A 15 22.70 25.28 16.92
C ALA A 15 23.37 25.21 15.54
N GLN A 16 24.60 25.71 15.42
CA GLN A 16 25.40 25.57 14.20
C GLN A 16 25.84 24.14 13.97
N ALA A 17 26.26 23.43 15.01
CA ALA A 17 26.60 22.01 14.95
C ALA A 17 25.38 21.16 14.57
N ALA A 18 24.20 21.43 15.14
CA ALA A 18 22.97 20.76 14.78
C ALA A 18 22.56 21.00 13.31
N LYS A 19 22.71 22.24 12.82
CA LYS A 19 22.44 22.59 11.42
C LYS A 19 23.40 21.91 10.45
N ALA A 20 24.71 21.86 10.78
CA ALA A 20 25.71 21.17 9.99
C ALA A 20 25.46 19.64 9.97
N ALA A 21 25.09 19.05 11.10
CA ALA A 21 24.73 17.63 11.18
C ALA A 21 23.44 17.32 10.37
N ALA A 22 22.47 18.22 10.36
CA ALA A 22 21.26 18.08 9.54
C ALA A 22 21.57 18.15 8.03
N ALA A 23 22.41 19.12 7.61
CA ALA A 23 22.85 19.26 6.23
C ALA A 23 23.60 18.00 5.75
N LYS A 24 24.53 17.51 6.55
CA LYS A 24 25.27 16.26 6.24
C LYS A 24 24.32 15.06 6.10
N ARG A 25 23.35 14.90 6.98
CA ARG A 25 22.32 13.84 6.85
C ARG A 25 21.53 13.98 5.56
N GLN A 26 21.17 15.21 5.17
CA GLN A 26 20.44 15.45 3.93
C GLN A 26 21.27 15.08 2.69
N GLU A 27 22.55 15.41 2.67
CA GLU A 27 23.47 14.98 1.60
C GLU A 27 23.60 13.47 1.52
N GLU A 28 23.74 12.79 2.66
CA GLU A 28 23.79 11.30 2.73
C GLU A 28 22.51 10.68 2.20
N ILE A 29 21.33 11.23 2.51
CA ILE A 29 20.04 10.75 2.01
C ILE A 29 19.96 10.98 0.50
N LEU A 30 20.31 12.15 0.00
CA LEU A 30 20.30 12.44 -1.43
C LEU A 30 21.24 11.50 -2.20
N PHE A 31 22.46 11.30 -1.69
CA PHE A 31 23.40 10.35 -2.28
C PHE A 31 22.86 8.92 -2.29
N ALA A 32 22.23 8.50 -1.20
CA ALA A 32 21.62 7.17 -1.11
C ALA A 32 20.48 7.00 -2.13
N VAL A 33 19.62 8.03 -2.28
CA VAL A 33 18.53 8.03 -3.26
C VAL A 33 19.06 7.96 -4.70
N GLN A 34 20.09 8.77 -5.02
CA GLN A 34 20.69 8.80 -6.37
C GLN A 34 21.42 7.52 -6.73
N THR A 35 22.08 6.89 -5.78
CA THR A 35 22.88 5.67 -6.01
C THR A 35 22.10 4.39 -5.77
N GLY A 36 20.83 4.48 -5.36
CA GLY A 36 20.00 3.32 -5.03
C GLY A 36 20.51 2.56 -3.81
N ARG A 37 21.20 3.21 -2.87
CA ARG A 37 21.72 2.60 -1.65
C ARG A 37 20.89 2.95 -0.43
N VAL A 38 20.96 2.12 0.59
CA VAL A 38 20.34 2.43 1.90
C VAL A 38 21.18 3.50 2.60
N ALA A 39 20.52 4.55 3.10
CA ALA A 39 21.18 5.65 3.81
C ALA A 39 21.96 5.14 5.04
N VAL A 40 23.07 5.81 5.37
CA VAL A 40 23.94 5.42 6.49
C VAL A 40 23.18 5.37 7.81
N GLY A 41 22.34 6.38 8.09
CA GLY A 41 21.52 6.40 9.31
C GLY A 41 20.55 5.22 9.41
N THR A 42 19.96 4.81 8.30
CA THR A 42 19.09 3.62 8.25
C THR A 42 19.88 2.34 8.53
N ARG A 43 21.05 2.17 7.91
CA ARG A 43 21.92 1.01 8.18
C ARG A 43 22.35 0.95 9.65
N GLN A 44 22.71 2.08 10.23
CA GLN A 44 23.08 2.16 11.64
C GLN A 44 21.91 1.79 12.56
N ARG A 45 20.70 2.26 12.27
CA ARG A 45 19.50 1.90 13.00
C ARG A 45 19.23 0.39 12.94
N LEU A 46 19.31 -0.20 11.76
CA LEU A 46 19.11 -1.64 11.58
C LEU A 46 20.17 -2.48 12.32
N GLU A 47 21.43 -2.05 12.28
CA GLU A 47 22.51 -2.71 13.02
C GLU A 47 22.32 -2.59 14.54
N ASN A 48 21.97 -1.42 15.04
CA ASN A 48 21.68 -1.21 16.47
C ASN A 48 20.46 -2.04 16.93
N THR A 49 19.45 -2.22 16.08
CA THR A 49 18.33 -3.12 16.37
C THR A 49 18.77 -4.58 16.38
N ARG A 50 19.61 -4.98 15.44
CA ARG A 50 20.12 -6.35 15.35
C ARG A 50 21.02 -6.72 16.52
N SER A 51 21.87 -5.80 16.98
CA SER A 51 22.77 -5.97 18.13
C SER A 51 22.05 -5.87 19.49
N GLY A 52 20.78 -5.45 19.51
CA GLY A 52 20.02 -5.20 20.74
C GLY A 52 20.34 -3.85 21.41
N ALA A 53 21.14 -2.98 20.79
CA ALA A 53 21.39 -1.62 21.27
C ALA A 53 20.15 -0.72 21.18
N LEU A 54 19.22 -1.04 20.27
CA LEU A 54 17.91 -0.42 20.19
C LEU A 54 16.81 -1.51 20.28
N PRO A 55 15.65 -1.19 20.88
CA PRO A 55 14.52 -2.10 20.87
C PRO A 55 14.04 -2.33 19.42
N TRP A 56 13.73 -3.58 19.09
CA TRP A 56 13.10 -3.88 17.81
C TRP A 56 11.64 -3.43 17.78
N ILE A 57 11.19 -3.00 16.62
CA ILE A 57 9.81 -2.57 16.37
C ILE A 57 9.26 -3.44 15.25
N ALA A 58 8.03 -3.89 15.38
CA ALA A 58 7.28 -4.61 14.37
C ALA A 58 5.90 -3.99 14.19
N THR A 59 5.32 -4.15 13.00
CA THR A 59 3.93 -3.78 12.73
C THR A 59 2.95 -4.91 13.10
N LEU A 60 3.48 -6.06 13.52
CA LEU A 60 2.72 -7.27 13.84
C LEU A 60 1.99 -7.15 15.17
N THR A 61 0.80 -7.72 15.23
CA THR A 61 0.04 -7.88 16.47
C THR A 61 0.67 -8.94 17.39
N PRO A 62 0.35 -8.95 18.71
CA PRO A 62 0.85 -9.99 19.61
C PRO A 62 0.50 -11.44 19.17
N ALA A 63 -0.70 -11.64 18.62
CA ALA A 63 -1.12 -12.94 18.11
C ALA A 63 -0.27 -13.39 16.90
N GLU A 64 0.04 -12.47 15.99
CA GLU A 64 0.91 -12.73 14.84
C GLU A 64 2.33 -13.06 15.25
N LEU A 65 2.85 -12.38 16.29
CA LEU A 65 4.17 -12.70 16.85
C LEU A 65 4.27 -14.13 17.41
N LEU A 66 3.20 -14.63 18.03
CA LEU A 66 3.17 -15.99 18.52
C LEU A 66 3.16 -17.01 17.37
N ILE A 67 2.35 -16.77 16.34
CA ILE A 67 2.24 -17.64 15.17
C ILE A 67 3.52 -17.62 14.34
N THR A 68 4.15 -16.47 14.15
CA THR A 68 5.42 -16.40 13.42
C THR A 68 6.49 -17.24 14.08
N ARG A 69 6.52 -17.29 15.42
CA ARG A 69 7.47 -18.13 16.16
C ARG A 69 7.26 -19.63 15.91
N SER A 70 6.01 -20.10 15.90
CA SER A 70 5.70 -21.52 15.68
C SER A 70 6.00 -22.00 14.26
N HIS A 71 6.11 -21.09 13.30
CA HIS A 71 6.35 -21.41 11.88
C HIS A 71 7.74 -20.97 11.40
N GLY A 72 8.70 -20.81 12.32
CA GLY A 72 10.08 -20.47 11.96
C GLY A 72 10.24 -19.09 11.31
N ILE A 73 9.32 -18.16 11.59
CA ILE A 73 9.40 -16.79 11.09
C ILE A 73 9.91 -15.88 12.21
N LYS A 74 11.07 -15.28 12.01
CA LYS A 74 11.72 -14.41 12.99
C LYS A 74 11.63 -12.95 12.58
N PRO A 75 10.87 -12.11 13.29
CA PRO A 75 10.87 -10.66 13.09
C PRO A 75 12.24 -10.06 13.38
N ILE A 76 12.70 -9.14 12.54
CA ILE A 76 14.00 -8.49 12.66
C ILE A 76 13.82 -7.01 13.02
N ALA A 77 13.12 -6.26 12.19
CA ALA A 77 12.91 -4.83 12.37
C ALA A 77 11.71 -4.33 11.55
N SER A 78 11.15 -3.21 11.95
CA SER A 78 10.30 -2.41 11.07
C SER A 78 11.15 -1.77 9.97
N VAL A 79 10.67 -1.86 8.73
CA VAL A 79 11.26 -1.25 7.54
C VAL A 79 10.25 -0.34 6.88
N SER A 80 10.74 0.73 6.26
CA SER A 80 9.90 1.73 5.62
C SER A 80 10.56 2.32 4.39
N ALA A 81 9.76 2.73 3.43
CA ALA A 81 10.24 3.44 2.26
C ALA A 81 9.27 4.51 1.84
N THR A 82 9.80 5.59 1.32
CA THR A 82 9.02 6.67 0.74
C THR A 82 9.53 6.99 -0.66
N CYS A 83 8.63 7.44 -1.52
CA CYS A 83 8.95 8.01 -2.81
C CYS A 83 8.02 9.18 -3.07
N TRP A 84 8.58 10.33 -3.27
CA TRP A 84 7.83 11.47 -3.76
C TRP A 84 7.96 11.49 -5.28
N MET A 85 6.82 11.52 -5.97
CA MET A 85 6.74 11.55 -7.41
C MET A 85 5.98 12.78 -7.88
N HIS A 86 6.57 13.53 -8.78
CA HIS A 86 5.89 14.55 -9.54
C HIS A 86 5.34 13.92 -10.83
N TYR A 87 4.05 14.09 -11.09
CA TYR A 87 3.43 13.57 -12.29
C TYR A 87 3.70 14.46 -13.49
N GLY A 88 4.27 13.88 -14.55
CA GLY A 88 4.41 14.53 -15.83
C GLY A 88 3.14 14.38 -16.68
N TRP A 89 3.27 13.74 -17.84
CA TRP A 89 2.20 13.62 -18.82
C TRP A 89 1.12 12.56 -18.45
N SER A 90 1.46 11.57 -17.65
CA SER A 90 0.56 10.47 -17.28
C SER A 90 0.54 10.23 -15.78
N TRP A 91 -0.63 10.45 -15.17
CA TRP A 91 -0.86 10.14 -13.76
C TRP A 91 -0.78 8.63 -13.49
N THR A 92 -1.28 7.81 -14.42
CA THR A 92 -1.23 6.36 -14.29
C THR A 92 0.20 5.83 -14.30
N GLU A 93 1.03 6.29 -15.24
CA GLU A 93 2.44 5.88 -15.31
C GLU A 93 3.24 6.42 -14.12
N GLY A 94 3.07 7.69 -13.76
CA GLY A 94 3.72 8.28 -12.59
C GLY A 94 3.37 7.55 -11.31
N HIS A 95 2.12 7.12 -11.15
CA HIS A 95 1.67 6.34 -10.02
C HIS A 95 2.33 4.94 -9.99
N ALA A 96 2.37 4.23 -11.11
CA ALA A 96 3.05 2.94 -11.21
C ALA A 96 4.54 3.07 -10.87
N GLN A 97 5.22 4.06 -11.43
CA GLN A 97 6.64 4.32 -11.17
C GLN A 97 6.92 4.69 -9.72
N GLY A 98 6.03 5.48 -9.08
CA GLY A 98 6.12 5.83 -7.67
C GLY A 98 6.09 4.60 -6.77
N TRP A 99 5.15 3.68 -6.99
CA TRP A 99 5.06 2.42 -6.25
C TRP A 99 6.25 1.51 -6.49
N GLN A 100 6.68 1.34 -7.74
CA GLN A 100 7.86 0.52 -8.07
C GLN A 100 9.11 1.04 -7.35
N THR A 101 9.32 2.36 -7.35
CA THR A 101 10.46 2.99 -6.68
C THR A 101 10.39 2.79 -5.17
N ALA A 102 9.22 2.98 -4.56
CA ALA A 102 9.04 2.79 -3.12
C ALA A 102 9.22 1.31 -2.72
N LEU A 103 8.66 0.36 -3.47
CA LEU A 103 8.85 -1.08 -3.25
C LEU A 103 10.31 -1.50 -3.40
N HIS A 104 11.01 -0.98 -4.39
CA HIS A 104 12.44 -1.24 -4.56
C HIS A 104 13.25 -0.78 -3.34
N ARG A 105 12.99 0.44 -2.84
CA ARG A 105 13.64 0.97 -1.63
C ARG A 105 13.33 0.13 -0.39
N LEU A 106 12.08 -0.31 -0.24
CA LEU A 106 11.67 -1.19 0.87
C LEU A 106 12.43 -2.51 0.85
N ARG A 107 12.58 -3.15 -0.34
CA ARG A 107 13.38 -4.36 -0.50
C ARG A 107 14.85 -4.14 -0.15
N GLN A 108 15.41 -3.01 -0.55
CA GLN A 108 16.81 -2.66 -0.20
C GLN A 108 17.00 -2.53 1.32
N GLU A 109 16.06 -1.87 2.02
CA GLU A 109 16.12 -1.75 3.48
C GLU A 109 15.96 -3.11 4.16
N ALA A 110 15.00 -3.94 3.71
CA ALA A 110 14.82 -5.30 4.22
C ALA A 110 16.05 -6.19 4.00
N ARG A 111 16.68 -6.10 2.84
CA ARG A 111 17.93 -6.78 2.55
C ARG A 111 19.07 -6.32 3.48
N ALA A 112 19.19 -5.02 3.71
CA ALA A 112 20.18 -4.47 4.64
C ALA A 112 19.95 -4.96 6.08
N ALA A 113 18.70 -5.22 6.47
CA ALA A 113 18.34 -5.86 7.73
C ALA A 113 18.67 -7.36 7.79
N GLY A 114 19.02 -8.00 6.66
CA GLY A 114 19.24 -9.45 6.57
C GLY A 114 17.96 -10.27 6.48
N ALA A 115 16.85 -9.64 6.11
CA ALA A 115 15.57 -10.29 5.92
C ALA A 115 15.49 -11.00 4.57
N ASN A 116 14.64 -12.01 4.46
CA ASN A 116 14.25 -12.65 3.21
C ASN A 116 12.77 -12.41 2.85
N ALA A 117 12.00 -11.80 3.77
CA ALA A 117 10.64 -11.36 3.50
C ALA A 117 10.28 -10.09 4.30
N VAL A 118 9.23 -9.38 3.82
CA VAL A 118 8.58 -8.26 4.51
C VAL A 118 7.08 -8.54 4.55
N LEU A 119 6.52 -8.60 5.74
CA LEU A 119 5.13 -8.92 6.00
C LEU A 119 4.34 -7.70 6.42
N ASP A 120 3.02 -7.77 6.28
CA ASP A 120 2.05 -6.75 6.70
C ASP A 120 2.42 -5.36 6.14
N VAL A 121 2.78 -5.31 4.84
CA VAL A 121 3.16 -4.06 4.20
C VAL A 121 1.92 -3.19 4.03
N LYS A 122 1.92 -2.08 4.74
CA LYS A 122 0.92 -1.03 4.62
C LYS A 122 1.38 -0.02 3.60
N MET A 123 0.52 0.24 2.63
CA MET A 123 0.79 1.10 1.50
C MET A 123 -0.15 2.30 1.55
N ARG A 124 0.39 3.50 1.47
CA ARG A 124 -0.37 4.75 1.51
C ARG A 124 0.13 5.72 0.48
N THR A 125 -0.81 6.42 -0.17
CA THR A 125 -0.53 7.60 -0.98
C THR A 125 -1.15 8.83 -0.35
N VAL A 126 -0.42 9.93 -0.35
CA VAL A 126 -0.91 11.25 0.09
C VAL A 126 -0.70 12.21 -1.06
N ALA A 127 -1.77 12.88 -1.49
CA ALA A 127 -1.64 14.01 -2.39
C ALA A 127 -0.94 15.14 -1.63
N LEU A 128 0.05 15.74 -2.26
CA LEU A 128 0.77 16.86 -1.69
C LEU A 128 0.22 18.16 -2.24
N ASP A 129 0.32 19.24 -1.46
CA ASP A 129 -0.09 20.58 -1.88
C ASP A 129 0.79 21.14 -3.01
N VAL A 130 1.85 20.43 -3.36
CA VAL A 130 2.68 20.73 -4.54
C VAL A 130 1.98 20.16 -5.77
N GLU A 131 1.76 21.01 -6.77
CA GLU A 131 1.00 20.69 -7.98
C GLU A 131 1.49 19.38 -8.63
N ALA A 132 0.55 18.54 -9.01
CA ALA A 132 0.77 17.24 -9.66
C ALA A 132 1.80 16.33 -8.94
N SER A 133 1.79 16.32 -7.61
CA SER A 133 2.72 15.50 -6.81
C SER A 133 2.01 14.58 -5.85
N MET A 134 2.61 13.43 -5.57
CA MET A 134 2.10 12.45 -4.61
C MET A 134 3.24 11.77 -3.86
N ASP A 135 3.03 11.54 -2.58
CA ASP A 135 3.90 10.72 -1.74
C ASP A 135 3.42 9.27 -1.71
N PHE A 136 4.35 8.34 -1.84
CA PHE A 136 4.14 6.89 -1.77
C PHE A 136 4.91 6.38 -0.56
N THR A 137 4.19 6.00 0.47
CA THR A 137 4.78 5.53 1.73
C THR A 137 4.45 4.06 1.95
N LEU A 138 5.46 3.27 2.28
CA LEU A 138 5.42 1.86 2.64
C LEU A 138 5.99 1.64 4.03
N VAL A 139 5.32 0.81 4.82
CA VAL A 139 5.82 0.37 6.14
C VAL A 139 5.46 -1.10 6.32
N GLY A 140 6.40 -1.90 6.82
CA GLY A 140 6.17 -3.32 7.09
C GLY A 140 7.17 -3.88 8.08
N THR A 141 7.05 -5.16 8.40
CA THR A 141 7.99 -5.86 9.26
C THR A 141 8.89 -6.76 8.44
N ALA A 142 10.19 -6.47 8.46
CA ALA A 142 11.22 -7.33 7.90
C ALA A 142 11.36 -8.59 8.75
N VAL A 143 11.29 -9.76 8.12
CA VAL A 143 11.36 -11.06 8.80
C VAL A 143 12.37 -11.97 8.11
N ARG A 144 12.87 -12.94 8.88
CA ARG A 144 13.60 -14.07 8.36
C ARG A 144 12.74 -15.31 8.49
N VAL A 145 12.41 -15.91 7.37
CA VAL A 145 11.71 -17.19 7.29
C VAL A 145 12.78 -18.28 7.26
N GLU A 146 12.73 -19.20 8.21
CA GLU A 146 13.66 -20.34 8.28
C GLU A 146 13.50 -21.25 7.06
N GLY A 147 14.58 -21.84 6.60
CA GLY A 147 14.59 -22.68 5.40
C GLY A 147 14.64 -21.92 4.07
N LEU A 148 14.41 -20.60 4.07
CA LEU A 148 14.63 -19.79 2.87
C LEU A 148 16.03 -19.15 2.90
N PRO A 149 16.77 -19.16 1.77
CA PRO A 149 18.07 -18.49 1.70
C PRO A 149 17.91 -16.98 1.87
N ALA A 150 19.00 -16.29 2.23
CA ALA A 150 19.06 -14.85 2.16
C ALA A 150 18.83 -14.43 0.70
N SER A 151 17.88 -13.53 0.48
CA SER A 151 17.48 -13.10 -0.87
C SER A 151 18.04 -11.71 -1.17
N GLN A 152 18.51 -11.53 -2.40
CA GLN A 152 18.81 -10.20 -2.95
C GLN A 152 17.53 -9.41 -3.20
N GLU A 153 16.42 -10.11 -3.42
CA GLU A 153 15.08 -9.60 -3.63
C GLU A 153 14.14 -10.21 -2.55
N PRO A 154 14.10 -9.65 -1.32
CA PRO A 154 13.18 -10.12 -0.29
C PRO A 154 11.73 -10.08 -0.79
N VAL A 155 10.96 -11.14 -0.48
CA VAL A 155 9.54 -11.19 -0.78
C VAL A 155 8.82 -10.10 0.00
N VAL A 156 7.96 -9.34 -0.67
CA VAL A 156 7.16 -8.28 -0.04
C VAL A 156 5.69 -8.64 -0.16
N ALA A 157 4.96 -8.66 0.95
CA ALA A 157 3.56 -9.04 0.99
C ALA A 157 2.73 -8.05 1.82
N THR A 158 1.54 -7.71 1.32
CA THR A 158 0.56 -6.89 2.07
C THR A 158 -0.26 -7.71 3.05
N VAL A 159 -0.24 -9.03 2.92
CA VAL A 159 -0.97 -9.93 3.82
C VAL A 159 -0.40 -9.86 5.24
N PRO A 160 -1.26 -9.84 6.27
CA PRO A 160 -0.85 -9.99 7.66
C PRO A 160 -0.07 -11.28 7.91
N ALA A 161 0.75 -11.32 8.95
CA ALA A 161 1.59 -12.49 9.23
C ALA A 161 0.79 -13.78 9.47
N LEU A 162 -0.40 -13.68 10.06
CA LEU A 162 -1.30 -14.81 10.25
C LEU A 162 -1.76 -15.40 8.90
N GLU A 163 -2.14 -14.55 7.96
CA GLU A 163 -2.55 -14.99 6.63
C GLU A 163 -1.37 -15.54 5.83
N PHE A 164 -0.20 -14.91 5.96
CA PHE A 164 1.03 -15.40 5.34
C PHE A 164 1.35 -16.84 5.76
N VAL A 165 1.24 -17.15 7.05
CA VAL A 165 1.43 -18.51 7.57
C VAL A 165 0.39 -19.47 7.00
N LYS A 166 -0.89 -19.10 6.99
CA LYS A 166 -1.96 -19.91 6.42
C LYS A 166 -1.78 -20.20 4.93
N LEU A 167 -1.24 -19.24 4.18
CA LEU A 167 -0.91 -19.44 2.77
C LEU A 167 0.20 -20.49 2.62
N LEU A 168 1.26 -20.38 3.44
CA LEU A 168 2.34 -21.39 3.42
C LEU A 168 1.84 -22.79 3.80
N ASP A 169 0.96 -22.89 4.79
CA ASP A 169 0.34 -24.15 5.19
C ASP A 169 -0.55 -24.76 4.08
N ALA A 170 -1.05 -23.93 3.18
CA ALA A 170 -1.82 -24.31 2.00
C ALA A 170 -0.97 -24.56 0.74
N ASP A 171 0.36 -24.60 0.86
CA ASP A 171 1.30 -24.68 -0.25
C ASP A 171 1.20 -23.51 -1.25
N VAL A 172 0.77 -22.35 -0.77
CA VAL A 172 0.70 -21.08 -1.53
C VAL A 172 1.77 -20.14 -1.03
N VAL A 173 2.65 -19.70 -1.92
CA VAL A 173 3.79 -18.87 -1.56
C VAL A 173 3.57 -17.45 -2.08
N PRO A 174 3.53 -16.42 -1.22
CA PRO A 174 3.57 -15.04 -1.65
C PRO A 174 4.87 -14.73 -2.42
N THR A 175 4.75 -14.06 -3.55
CA THR A 175 5.89 -13.77 -4.45
C THR A 175 6.22 -12.29 -4.52
N GLY A 176 5.23 -11.41 -4.27
CA GLY A 176 5.44 -9.97 -4.32
C GLY A 176 4.17 -9.16 -4.14
N ILE A 177 4.25 -7.90 -4.51
CA ILE A 177 3.12 -6.98 -4.54
C ILE A 177 2.95 -6.46 -5.97
N ALA A 178 1.73 -6.56 -6.47
CA ALA A 178 1.30 -5.90 -7.69
C ALA A 178 0.36 -4.74 -7.36
N VAL A 179 0.43 -3.69 -8.16
CA VAL A 179 -0.44 -2.52 -8.04
C VAL A 179 -1.04 -2.24 -9.41
N GLY A 180 -2.35 -2.15 -9.47
CA GLY A 180 -3.09 -1.66 -10.62
C GLY A 180 -3.71 -0.31 -10.31
N ALA A 181 -3.59 0.65 -11.21
CA ALA A 181 -4.16 1.97 -11.03
C ALA A 181 -4.70 2.54 -12.33
N HIS A 182 -5.78 3.27 -12.23
CA HIS A 182 -6.28 4.02 -13.36
C HIS A 182 -6.88 5.36 -12.93
N PHE A 183 -6.57 6.38 -13.71
CA PHE A 183 -7.05 7.74 -13.54
C PHE A 183 -7.71 8.18 -14.84
N GLU A 184 -8.92 8.72 -14.77
CA GLU A 184 -9.64 9.20 -15.95
C GLU A 184 -10.41 10.49 -15.64
N TRP A 185 -10.23 11.50 -16.49
CA TRP A 185 -10.96 12.76 -16.42
C TRP A 185 -12.28 12.66 -17.20
N PHE A 186 -13.32 13.21 -16.61
CA PHE A 186 -14.62 13.36 -17.24
C PHE A 186 -15.04 14.83 -17.14
N ALA A 187 -15.44 15.44 -18.27
CA ALA A 187 -16.00 16.77 -18.31
C ALA A 187 -17.52 16.70 -18.54
N ASP A 188 -18.29 17.28 -17.63
CA ASP A 188 -19.76 17.29 -17.70
C ASP A 188 -20.29 18.44 -18.56
N TRP A 189 -20.13 18.31 -19.87
CA TRP A 189 -20.60 19.31 -20.84
C TRP A 189 -22.13 19.46 -20.88
N ARG A 190 -22.88 18.48 -20.39
CA ARG A 190 -24.35 18.46 -20.47
C ARG A 190 -25.01 18.85 -19.16
N GLY A 191 -24.27 19.18 -18.12
CA GLY A 191 -24.80 19.48 -16.79
C GLY A 191 -25.60 18.32 -16.19
N ALA A 192 -25.31 17.08 -16.60
CA ALA A 192 -26.02 15.89 -16.13
C ALA A 192 -25.92 15.70 -14.60
N THR A 193 -24.86 16.24 -13.99
CA THR A 193 -24.67 16.23 -12.53
C THR A 193 -25.52 17.29 -11.82
N ASN A 194 -26.00 18.33 -12.51
CA ASN A 194 -26.84 19.37 -11.92
C ASN A 194 -28.29 18.90 -11.66
N GLN A 195 -28.70 17.77 -12.24
CA GLN A 195 -30.05 17.19 -12.03
C GLN A 195 -30.16 16.43 -10.70
N LEU A 196 -29.06 16.26 -9.97
CA LEU A 196 -29.00 15.53 -8.68
C LEU A 196 -29.77 16.22 -7.55
N TRP A 197 -30.19 17.48 -7.71
CA TRP A 197 -30.99 18.21 -6.72
C TRP A 197 -32.47 17.82 -6.69
N MET A 198 -32.96 17.09 -7.72
CA MET A 198 -34.37 16.72 -7.86
C MET A 198 -34.76 15.43 -7.10
N GLY A 199 -33.94 14.90 -6.24
CA GLY A 199 -34.17 13.69 -5.44
C GLY A 199 -33.07 12.65 -5.57
N ASN A 200 -33.37 11.41 -5.18
CA ASN A 200 -32.42 10.30 -5.27
C ASN A 200 -32.35 9.78 -6.72
N VAL A 201 -31.48 10.39 -7.53
CA VAL A 201 -31.29 10.03 -8.94
C VAL A 201 -29.84 9.56 -9.15
N GLU A 202 -29.67 8.40 -9.79
CA GLU A 202 -28.37 7.91 -10.17
C GLU A 202 -27.74 8.77 -11.27
N SER A 203 -26.51 9.22 -11.05
CA SER A 203 -25.72 9.86 -12.11
C SER A 203 -25.09 8.80 -13.01
N VAL A 204 -25.82 8.39 -14.06
CA VAL A 204 -25.40 7.35 -15.02
C VAL A 204 -24.02 7.64 -15.63
N GLN A 205 -23.69 8.90 -15.87
CA GLN A 205 -22.38 9.27 -16.46
C GLN A 205 -21.22 9.04 -15.49
N LEU A 206 -21.42 9.42 -14.22
CA LEU A 206 -20.41 9.17 -13.17
C LEU A 206 -20.30 7.69 -12.84
N SER A 207 -21.41 6.95 -12.81
CA SER A 207 -21.42 5.50 -12.64
C SER A 207 -20.63 4.80 -13.76
N LYS A 208 -20.82 5.20 -15.02
CA LYS A 208 -20.04 4.69 -16.16
C LYS A 208 -18.55 5.04 -16.08
N LEU A 209 -18.22 6.26 -15.67
CA LEU A 209 -16.83 6.65 -15.44
C LEU A 209 -16.20 5.72 -14.39
N TRP A 210 -16.91 5.52 -13.28
CA TRP A 210 -16.46 4.72 -12.16
C TRP A 210 -16.20 3.27 -12.55
N GLU A 211 -17.13 2.67 -13.28
CA GLU A 211 -16.97 1.30 -13.78
C GLU A 211 -15.76 1.16 -14.71
N ARG A 212 -15.59 2.10 -15.65
CA ARG A 212 -14.43 2.08 -16.55
C ARG A 212 -13.11 2.18 -15.79
N VAL A 213 -13.02 3.12 -14.84
CA VAL A 213 -11.81 3.34 -14.04
C VAL A 213 -11.47 2.08 -13.24
N ARG A 214 -12.47 1.48 -12.57
CA ARG A 214 -12.30 0.24 -11.82
C ARG A 214 -11.84 -0.92 -12.71
N ARG A 215 -12.53 -1.16 -13.81
CA ARG A 215 -12.19 -2.24 -14.76
C ARG A 215 -10.78 -2.11 -15.30
N ARG A 216 -10.34 -0.89 -15.66
CA ARG A 216 -8.99 -0.64 -16.17
C ARG A 216 -7.93 -0.83 -15.09
N ALA A 217 -8.17 -0.38 -13.87
CA ALA A 217 -7.24 -0.62 -12.76
C ALA A 217 -7.05 -2.11 -12.46
N HIS A 218 -8.13 -2.91 -12.49
CA HIS A 218 -8.02 -4.37 -12.34
C HIS A 218 -7.32 -5.04 -13.53
N ALA A 219 -7.49 -4.54 -14.75
CA ALA A 219 -6.76 -5.05 -15.92
C ALA A 219 -5.26 -4.75 -15.80
N ASP A 220 -4.90 -3.55 -15.35
CA ASP A 220 -3.53 -3.14 -15.08
C ASP A 220 -2.89 -4.00 -13.99
N LEU A 221 -3.61 -4.25 -12.89
CA LEU A 221 -3.17 -5.17 -11.83
C LEU A 221 -2.81 -6.56 -12.38
N ARG A 222 -3.69 -7.15 -13.20
CA ARG A 222 -3.44 -8.47 -13.79
C ARG A 222 -2.21 -8.48 -14.70
N THR A 223 -1.97 -7.38 -15.42
CA THR A 223 -0.78 -7.23 -16.25
C THR A 223 0.49 -7.21 -15.42
N HIS A 224 0.51 -6.42 -14.35
CA HIS A 224 1.66 -6.34 -13.43
C HIS A 224 1.89 -7.63 -12.62
N ALA A 225 0.82 -8.36 -12.30
CA ALA A 225 0.92 -9.61 -11.55
C ALA A 225 1.41 -10.80 -12.39
N ARG A 226 1.21 -10.76 -13.70
CA ARG A 226 1.44 -11.91 -14.61
C ARG A 226 2.85 -12.49 -14.52
N ASP A 227 3.85 -11.65 -14.32
CA ASP A 227 5.26 -12.05 -14.30
C ASP A 227 5.75 -12.40 -12.87
N GLN A 228 4.87 -12.25 -11.86
CA GLN A 228 5.23 -12.42 -10.45
C GLN A 228 4.65 -13.69 -9.81
N GLY A 229 3.64 -14.30 -10.42
CA GLY A 229 2.99 -15.50 -9.88
C GLY A 229 1.73 -15.88 -10.65
N ASN A 230 1.12 -17.00 -10.28
CA ASN A 230 -0.07 -17.53 -10.94
C ASN A 230 -1.39 -17.10 -10.29
N GLY A 231 -1.33 -16.37 -9.17
CA GLY A 231 -2.49 -15.90 -8.43
C GLY A 231 -2.30 -14.51 -7.85
N VAL A 232 -3.42 -13.86 -7.52
CA VAL A 232 -3.48 -12.49 -7.01
C VAL A 232 -4.47 -12.40 -5.87
N LEU A 233 -4.02 -11.94 -4.69
CA LEU A 233 -4.84 -11.68 -3.52
C LEU A 233 -5.03 -10.17 -3.38
N ALA A 234 -6.13 -9.65 -3.97
CA ALA A 234 -6.46 -8.23 -3.96
C ALA A 234 -7.37 -7.90 -2.77
N HIS A 235 -6.83 -7.36 -1.70
CA HIS A 235 -7.57 -7.01 -0.49
C HIS A 235 -7.46 -5.54 -0.08
N ILE A 236 -6.75 -4.73 -0.86
CA ILE A 236 -6.66 -3.29 -0.63
C ILE A 236 -7.08 -2.57 -1.90
N ASN A 237 -8.07 -1.72 -1.80
CA ASN A 237 -8.46 -0.83 -2.89
C ASN A 237 -8.74 0.57 -2.37
N PHE A 238 -8.44 1.57 -3.20
CA PHE A 238 -8.73 2.97 -2.96
C PHE A 238 -9.52 3.51 -4.13
N SER A 239 -10.68 4.03 -3.84
CA SER A 239 -11.54 4.64 -4.83
C SER A 239 -11.83 6.08 -4.43
N GLN A 240 -11.60 7.02 -5.32
CA GLN A 240 -11.84 8.43 -5.03
C GLN A 240 -12.24 9.19 -6.29
N MET A 241 -13.18 10.11 -6.12
CA MET A 241 -13.58 11.05 -7.16
C MET A 241 -13.29 12.47 -6.67
N PHE A 242 -12.63 13.24 -7.49
CA PHE A 242 -12.32 14.64 -7.23
C PHE A 242 -13.14 15.48 -8.21
N GLU A 243 -13.78 16.52 -7.71
CA GLU A 243 -14.40 17.55 -8.52
C GLU A 243 -13.41 18.72 -8.66
N ARG A 244 -13.26 19.21 -9.87
CA ARG A 244 -12.52 20.44 -10.16
C ARG A 244 -13.49 21.48 -10.69
N GLU A 245 -13.74 22.52 -9.92
CA GLU A 245 -14.42 23.72 -10.41
C GLU A 245 -13.48 24.51 -11.32
N ARG A 246 -14.00 24.93 -12.45
CA ARG A 246 -13.33 25.84 -13.36
C ARG A 246 -14.08 27.16 -13.42
N GLU A 247 -13.39 28.21 -13.90
CA GLU A 247 -13.96 29.55 -14.10
C GLU A 247 -15.26 29.53 -14.92
N ASP A 248 -16.12 30.53 -14.71
CA ASP A 248 -17.42 30.71 -15.35
C ASP A 248 -17.44 30.32 -16.83
N ARG A 249 -18.37 29.44 -17.23
CA ARG A 249 -18.64 28.88 -18.56
C ARG A 249 -17.90 27.60 -18.94
N GLN A 250 -17.07 27.02 -18.09
CA GLN A 250 -16.47 25.70 -18.36
C GLN A 250 -17.24 24.60 -17.63
N PRO A 251 -17.34 23.39 -18.22
CA PRO A 251 -18.03 22.28 -17.58
C PRO A 251 -17.27 21.84 -16.33
N LYS A 252 -18.03 21.40 -15.33
CA LYS A 252 -17.45 20.72 -14.17
C LYS A 252 -16.62 19.53 -14.63
N GLN A 253 -15.46 19.35 -14.03
CA GLN A 253 -14.56 18.23 -14.32
C GLN A 253 -14.46 17.31 -13.14
N TYR A 254 -14.52 16.02 -13.40
CA TYR A 254 -14.38 14.96 -12.41
C TYR A 254 -13.17 14.11 -12.74
N LEU A 255 -12.31 13.88 -11.77
CA LEU A 255 -11.24 12.89 -11.85
C LEU A 255 -11.65 11.65 -11.09
N GLY A 256 -11.94 10.56 -11.80
CA GLY A 256 -12.10 9.24 -11.21
C GLY A 256 -10.72 8.59 -11.01
N ARG A 257 -10.48 8.07 -9.80
CA ARG A 257 -9.28 7.33 -9.45
C ARG A 257 -9.64 6.01 -8.79
N HIS A 258 -9.04 4.92 -9.29
CA HIS A 258 -9.12 3.62 -8.62
C HIS A 258 -7.74 2.97 -8.59
N ILE A 259 -7.35 2.49 -7.42
CA ILE A 259 -6.07 1.86 -7.17
C ILE A 259 -6.36 0.55 -6.45
N VAL A 260 -5.82 -0.54 -6.96
CA VAL A 260 -5.92 -1.88 -6.37
C VAL A 260 -4.52 -2.37 -6.05
N ILE A 261 -4.33 -2.82 -4.83
CA ILE A 261 -3.07 -3.37 -4.35
C ILE A 261 -3.31 -4.83 -3.97
N ALA A 262 -2.44 -5.70 -4.44
CA ALA A 262 -2.55 -7.13 -4.23
C ALA A 262 -1.22 -7.76 -3.87
N THR A 263 -1.26 -8.80 -3.06
CA THR A 263 -0.15 -9.74 -2.93
C THR A 263 -0.24 -10.76 -4.05
N THR A 264 0.83 -10.88 -4.83
CA THR A 264 0.97 -11.94 -5.82
C THR A 264 1.40 -13.22 -5.13
N VAL A 265 0.86 -14.34 -5.60
CA VAL A 265 1.12 -15.66 -5.02
C VAL A 265 1.42 -16.67 -6.12
N ASP A 266 2.17 -17.70 -5.75
CA ASP A 266 2.38 -18.88 -6.58
C ASP A 266 1.95 -20.11 -5.82
N ALA A 267 1.08 -20.93 -6.42
CA ALA A 267 0.59 -22.15 -5.82
C ALA A 267 1.39 -23.34 -6.34
N ARG A 268 1.87 -24.20 -5.44
CA ARG A 268 2.52 -25.44 -5.81
C ARG A 268 1.54 -26.32 -6.61
N ARG A 269 2.04 -27.03 -7.62
CA ARG A 269 1.24 -28.04 -8.34
C ARG A 269 0.73 -29.08 -7.34
N GLY A 270 -0.61 -29.20 -7.22
CA GLY A 270 -1.25 -30.07 -6.24
C GLY A 270 -1.51 -29.41 -4.88
N ALA A 271 -1.33 -28.09 -4.76
CA ALA A 271 -1.76 -27.33 -3.58
C ALA A 271 -3.23 -27.64 -3.25
N ARG A 272 -3.54 -27.76 -1.97
CA ARG A 272 -4.91 -27.99 -1.54
C ARG A 272 -5.80 -26.83 -2.00
N VAL A 273 -6.78 -27.15 -2.81
CA VAL A 273 -7.83 -26.19 -3.15
C VAL A 273 -8.60 -25.89 -1.86
N LEU A 274 -8.65 -24.64 -1.47
CA LEU A 274 -9.46 -24.22 -0.33
C LEU A 274 -10.90 -24.66 -0.57
N PRO A 275 -11.58 -25.21 0.45
CA PRO A 275 -12.96 -25.64 0.30
C PRO A 275 -13.81 -24.43 -0.13
N LYS A 276 -14.75 -24.66 -1.04
CA LYS A 276 -15.68 -23.62 -1.50
C LYS A 276 -16.38 -23.02 -0.28
N ILE A 277 -16.32 -21.70 -0.14
CA ILE A 277 -17.05 -21.01 0.92
C ILE A 277 -18.52 -21.15 0.62
N THR A 278 -19.22 -21.93 1.41
CA THR A 278 -20.67 -22.17 1.25
C THR A 278 -21.51 -21.20 2.07
N MET A 279 -20.90 -20.58 3.09
CA MET A 279 -21.59 -19.63 3.96
C MET A 279 -20.57 -18.67 4.59
N ALA A 280 -20.86 -17.38 4.59
CA ALA A 280 -20.14 -16.37 5.36
C ALA A 280 -21.11 -15.73 6.37
N VAL A 281 -20.69 -15.62 7.63
CA VAL A 281 -21.45 -14.94 8.68
C VAL A 281 -20.74 -13.64 9.02
N ASP A 282 -21.40 -12.52 8.77
CA ASP A 282 -20.88 -11.21 9.18
C ASP A 282 -21.19 -11.00 10.68
N MET A 283 -20.13 -10.99 11.47
CA MET A 283 -20.18 -10.78 12.92
C MET A 283 -20.13 -9.30 13.32
N HIS A 284 -19.96 -8.38 12.36
CA HIS A 284 -19.78 -6.95 12.64
C HIS A 284 -21.09 -6.17 12.79
N ALA A 285 -22.23 -6.75 12.46
CA ALA A 285 -23.53 -6.05 12.49
C ALA A 285 -24.08 -5.79 13.91
N GLY A 286 -23.33 -6.03 14.98
CA GLY A 286 -23.72 -5.75 16.38
C GLY A 286 -24.92 -6.55 16.88
N ARG A 287 -25.45 -7.49 16.08
CA ARG A 287 -26.52 -8.40 16.44
C ARG A 287 -26.02 -9.83 16.27
N THR A 288 -25.86 -10.52 17.38
CA THR A 288 -25.52 -11.94 17.28
C THR A 288 -26.69 -12.72 16.66
N PRO A 289 -26.42 -13.71 15.77
CA PRO A 289 -27.48 -14.57 15.22
C PRO A 289 -28.31 -15.29 16.27
N LEU A 290 -27.84 -15.34 17.52
CA LEU A 290 -28.49 -15.99 18.66
C LEU A 290 -29.62 -15.16 19.30
N THR A 291 -29.70 -13.83 19.04
CA THR A 291 -30.69 -12.94 19.63
C THR A 291 -31.71 -12.38 18.62
N GLY A 292 -31.54 -12.63 17.33
CA GLY A 292 -32.42 -12.13 16.28
C GLY A 292 -33.39 -13.18 15.78
N THR A 293 -34.69 -12.85 15.77
CA THR A 293 -35.74 -13.72 15.22
C THR A 293 -35.77 -13.80 13.70
N THR A 294 -34.86 -13.10 13.02
CA THR A 294 -34.78 -13.08 11.55
C THR A 294 -33.41 -13.61 11.10
N ARG A 295 -33.39 -14.84 10.62
CA ARG A 295 -32.21 -15.41 9.96
C ARG A 295 -32.15 -14.86 8.55
N HIS A 296 -31.32 -13.85 8.31
CA HIS A 296 -30.91 -13.51 6.96
C HIS A 296 -29.82 -14.48 6.51
N HIS A 297 -30.22 -15.58 5.89
CA HIS A 297 -29.33 -16.42 5.12
C HIS A 297 -29.10 -15.75 3.77
N GLN A 298 -28.01 -15.02 3.62
CA GLN A 298 -27.50 -14.68 2.29
C GLN A 298 -26.78 -15.91 1.77
N SER A 299 -27.46 -16.70 0.93
CA SER A 299 -26.79 -17.70 0.13
C SER A 299 -26.11 -17.00 -1.04
N TYR A 300 -24.81 -16.92 -0.99
CA TYR A 300 -24.04 -16.55 -2.18
C TYR A 300 -24.05 -17.74 -3.14
N ALA A 301 -25.05 -17.83 -3.98
CA ALA A 301 -24.98 -18.68 -5.15
C ALA A 301 -23.95 -18.01 -6.09
N SER A 302 -22.76 -18.62 -6.19
CA SER A 302 -21.82 -18.21 -7.22
C SER A 302 -22.40 -18.61 -8.58
N ASN A 303 -22.92 -17.67 -9.33
CA ASN A 303 -22.99 -17.82 -10.77
C ASN A 303 -21.56 -17.83 -11.26
N ASP A 304 -21.10 -18.98 -11.73
CA ASP A 304 -19.71 -19.24 -12.14
C ASP A 304 -19.23 -18.39 -13.35
N GLU A 305 -20.04 -17.47 -13.87
CA GLU A 305 -19.72 -16.69 -15.07
C GLU A 305 -19.38 -15.21 -14.84
N GLU A 306 -19.61 -14.62 -13.64
CA GLU A 306 -19.36 -13.18 -13.42
C GLU A 306 -18.47 -12.84 -12.23
N GLY A 307 -17.96 -13.80 -11.49
CA GLY A 307 -17.29 -13.57 -10.20
C GLY A 307 -15.77 -13.72 -10.18
N ALA A 308 -15.13 -13.93 -11.31
CA ALA A 308 -13.66 -13.92 -11.36
C ALA A 308 -13.15 -12.47 -11.40
N ILE A 309 -12.98 -11.88 -10.21
CA ILE A 309 -12.18 -10.66 -10.04
C ILE A 309 -10.72 -11.04 -10.06
#